data_4b5abc0994e9be991ee80c9a44789a30
#
_entry.id   4b5abc0994e9be991ee80c9a44789a30
#
_cell.length_a   1.000
_cell.length_b   1.000
_cell.length_c   1.000
_cell.angle_alpha   90.00
_cell.angle_beta   90.00
_cell.angle_gamma   90.00
#
_symmetry.space_group_name_H-M   'P 1'
#
loop_
_entity.id
_entity.type
_entity.pdbx_description
1 polymer ?
#
loop_
_entity_poly.entity_id
_entity_poly.type
_entity_poly.pdbx_seq_one_letter_code
_entity_poly.pdbx_strand_id
1 'polypeptide(L)'
;MVEVVLNGARSPEITGVESRLLTAATAQPEDLLQADGLIVATPENFGYMSGALKDFFDRSFYEVEGKLLPLPYAIVINAGNDGSGAQRSIERIANGYPLIQVQPTLIAHGFPDQPTLDRCAELGATLAAGLELNMY
;
A
#
# COMPACT_ATOMS: atom_id res chain seq x y z
N MET A 1 -2.77 12.59 0.70
CA MET A 1 -2.50 11.39 1.53
C MET A 1 -1.25 10.65 1.08
N VAL A 2 -1.16 10.15 -0.14
CA VAL A 2 0.00 9.30 -0.58
C VAL A 2 1.35 10.01 -0.48
N GLU A 3 1.44 11.30 -0.80
CA GLU A 3 2.67 12.07 -0.60
C GLU A 3 3.07 12.15 0.87
N VAL A 4 2.10 12.22 1.77
CA VAL A 4 2.36 12.27 3.22
C VAL A 4 2.85 10.90 3.72
N VAL A 5 2.26 9.81 3.21
CA VAL A 5 2.75 8.44 3.48
C VAL A 5 4.20 8.30 3.00
N LEU A 6 4.51 8.74 1.78
CA LEU A 6 5.86 8.71 1.22
C LEU A 6 6.85 9.53 2.07
N ASN A 7 6.43 10.73 2.49
CA ASN A 7 7.27 11.59 3.35
C ASN A 7 7.55 10.94 4.71
N GLY A 8 6.55 10.24 5.27
CA GLY A 8 6.74 9.44 6.48
C GLY A 8 7.76 8.31 6.28
N ALA A 9 7.63 7.56 5.20
CA ALA A 9 8.57 6.49 4.86
C ALA A 9 10.00 6.99 4.56
N ARG A 10 10.15 8.28 4.24
CA ARG A 10 11.42 8.98 4.02
C ARG A 10 11.85 9.83 5.20
N SER A 11 11.36 9.55 6.39
CA SER A 11 11.82 10.24 7.60
C SER A 11 13.36 10.19 7.68
N PRO A 12 14.02 11.31 8.04
CA PRO A 12 15.50 11.36 8.11
C PRO A 12 16.12 10.33 9.06
N GLU A 13 15.33 9.77 9.96
CA GLU A 13 15.76 8.72 10.89
C GLU A 13 15.83 7.33 10.23
N ILE A 14 15.19 7.15 9.06
CA ILE A 14 15.16 5.89 8.31
C ILE A 14 16.13 6.04 7.14
N THR A 15 17.27 5.40 7.23
CA THR A 15 18.39 5.58 6.27
C THR A 15 18.63 4.37 5.38
N GLY A 16 18.14 3.19 5.79
CA GLY A 16 18.36 1.91 5.11
C GLY A 16 17.28 1.52 4.09
N VAL A 17 16.25 2.36 3.89
CA VAL A 17 15.11 2.05 3.01
C VAL A 17 14.96 3.12 1.94
N GLU A 18 14.96 2.70 0.68
CA GLU A 18 14.58 3.55 -0.45
C GLU A 18 13.07 3.42 -0.73
N SER A 19 12.33 4.52 -0.66
CA SER A 19 10.89 4.54 -0.91
C SER A 19 10.57 5.19 -2.25
N ARG A 20 9.75 4.54 -3.07
CA ARG A 20 9.30 5.03 -4.39
C ARG A 20 7.78 5.11 -4.43
N LEU A 21 7.25 6.16 -5.04
CA LEU A 21 5.83 6.31 -5.35
C LEU A 21 5.61 6.03 -6.84
N LEU A 22 4.76 5.06 -7.12
CA LEU A 22 4.33 4.71 -8.47
C LEU A 22 2.81 4.83 -8.57
N THR A 23 2.31 5.18 -9.74
CA THR A 23 0.87 5.05 -10.02
C THR A 23 0.57 3.61 -10.41
N ALA A 24 -0.61 3.10 -10.06
CA ALA A 24 -1.01 1.75 -10.43
C ALA A 24 -1.01 1.52 -11.95
N ALA A 25 -1.28 2.58 -12.73
CA ALA A 25 -1.26 2.51 -14.19
C ALA A 25 0.14 2.31 -14.78
N THR A 26 1.18 2.79 -14.10
CA THR A 26 2.58 2.76 -14.58
C THR A 26 3.42 1.70 -13.89
N ALA A 27 3.03 1.24 -12.69
CA ALA A 27 3.71 0.18 -11.97
C ALA A 27 3.74 -1.12 -12.76
N GLN A 28 4.85 -1.83 -12.69
CA GLN A 28 5.10 -3.07 -13.43
C GLN A 28 5.26 -4.26 -12.46
N PRO A 29 5.08 -5.51 -12.93
CA PRO A 29 5.33 -6.71 -12.13
C PRO A 29 6.72 -6.73 -11.49
N GLU A 30 7.72 -6.23 -12.19
CA GLU A 30 9.10 -6.13 -11.71
C GLU A 30 9.24 -5.25 -10.47
N ASP A 31 8.39 -4.22 -10.33
CA ASP A 31 8.40 -3.36 -9.14
C ASP A 31 8.01 -4.15 -7.89
N LEU A 32 7.08 -5.11 -8.00
CA LEU A 32 6.75 -6.03 -6.90
C LEU A 32 7.90 -6.98 -6.57
N LEU A 33 8.56 -7.54 -7.61
CA LEU A 33 9.65 -8.50 -7.42
C LEU A 33 10.89 -7.87 -6.78
N GLN A 34 11.06 -6.54 -6.91
CA GLN A 34 12.18 -5.79 -6.35
C GLN A 34 11.86 -5.15 -5.00
N ALA A 35 10.61 -5.18 -4.57
CA ALA A 35 10.19 -4.54 -3.34
C ALA A 35 10.40 -5.45 -2.12
N ASP A 36 10.81 -4.86 -1.00
CA ASP A 36 10.85 -5.50 0.32
C ASP A 36 9.60 -5.19 1.14
N GLY A 37 8.77 -4.26 0.69
CA GLY A 37 7.49 -3.89 1.29
C GLY A 37 6.61 -3.09 0.34
N LEU A 38 5.31 -3.06 0.59
CA LEU A 38 4.31 -2.44 -0.29
C LEU A 38 3.30 -1.62 0.52
N ILE A 39 3.01 -0.41 0.07
CA ILE A 39 1.84 0.33 0.52
C ILE A 39 0.89 0.49 -0.65
N VAL A 40 -0.29 -0.10 -0.51
CA VAL A 40 -1.36 -0.01 -1.50
C VAL A 40 -2.27 1.16 -1.15
N ALA A 41 -2.37 2.15 -2.03
CA ALA A 41 -3.22 3.31 -1.84
C ALA A 41 -4.28 3.40 -2.95
N THR A 42 -5.55 3.59 -2.58
CA THR A 42 -6.66 3.65 -3.53
C THR A 42 -7.80 4.54 -3.02
N PRO A 43 -8.54 5.23 -3.88
CA PRO A 43 -9.88 5.67 -3.54
C PRO A 43 -10.83 4.46 -3.50
N GLU A 44 -11.93 4.58 -2.75
CA GLU A 44 -13.07 3.67 -2.93
C GLU A 44 -13.96 4.18 -4.05
N ASN A 45 -14.08 3.41 -5.12
CA ASN A 45 -14.95 3.68 -6.26
C ASN A 45 -16.02 2.59 -6.34
N PHE A 46 -17.29 2.97 -6.21
CA PHE A 46 -18.43 2.02 -6.25
C PHE A 46 -18.28 0.82 -5.30
N GLY A 47 -17.80 1.08 -4.08
CA GLY A 47 -17.58 0.03 -3.07
C GLY A 47 -16.47 -0.96 -3.40
N TYR A 48 -15.47 -0.52 -4.19
CA TYR A 48 -14.36 -1.34 -4.67
C TYR A 48 -13.07 -0.51 -4.77
N MET A 49 -11.90 -1.16 -4.94
CA MET A 49 -10.67 -0.44 -5.28
C MET A 49 -10.79 0.26 -6.64
N SER A 50 -9.89 1.18 -6.94
CA SER A 50 -9.84 1.80 -8.26
C SER A 50 -9.58 0.77 -9.36
N GLY A 51 -10.14 1.01 -10.55
CA GLY A 51 -9.93 0.12 -11.71
C GLY A 51 -8.45 0.01 -12.10
N ALA A 52 -7.67 1.09 -11.96
CA ALA A 52 -6.24 1.07 -12.23
C ALA A 52 -5.48 0.15 -11.28
N LEU A 53 -5.85 0.10 -9.99
CA LEU A 53 -5.24 -0.80 -9.03
C LEU A 53 -5.61 -2.26 -9.32
N LYS A 54 -6.87 -2.52 -9.66
CA LYS A 54 -7.33 -3.87 -10.07
C LYS A 54 -6.59 -4.34 -11.32
N ASP A 55 -6.45 -3.46 -12.32
CA ASP A 55 -5.67 -3.74 -13.54
C ASP A 55 -4.21 -4.08 -13.22
N PHE A 56 -3.57 -3.33 -12.33
CA PHE A 56 -2.21 -3.66 -11.89
C PHE A 56 -2.11 -5.07 -11.31
N PHE A 57 -3.02 -5.46 -10.43
CA PHE A 57 -3.02 -6.81 -9.88
C PHE A 57 -3.28 -7.87 -10.97
N ASP A 58 -4.22 -7.63 -11.89
CA ASP A 58 -4.51 -8.57 -12.97
C ASP A 58 -3.31 -8.76 -13.91
N ARG A 59 -2.62 -7.67 -14.28
CA ARG A 59 -1.43 -7.72 -15.15
C ARG A 59 -0.23 -8.38 -14.49
N SER A 60 -0.13 -8.29 -13.16
CA SER A 60 1.05 -8.72 -12.43
C SER A 60 0.99 -10.16 -11.98
N PHE A 61 -0.21 -10.72 -11.76
CA PHE A 61 -0.36 -12.00 -11.05
C PHE A 61 0.48 -13.12 -11.65
N TYR A 62 0.29 -13.43 -12.92
CA TYR A 62 0.99 -14.55 -13.56
C TYR A 62 2.50 -14.28 -13.73
N GLU A 63 2.89 -13.01 -13.83
CA GLU A 63 4.30 -12.63 -13.95
C GLU A 63 5.09 -12.84 -12.66
N VAL A 64 4.42 -12.69 -11.50
CA VAL A 64 5.05 -12.81 -10.18
C VAL A 64 4.75 -14.14 -9.48
N GLU A 65 3.78 -14.91 -9.98
CA GLU A 65 3.38 -16.19 -9.39
C GLU A 65 4.57 -17.14 -9.25
N GLY A 66 4.78 -17.66 -8.06
CA GLY A 66 5.89 -18.56 -7.74
C GLY A 66 7.27 -17.90 -7.66
N LYS A 67 7.36 -16.56 -7.87
CA LYS A 67 8.61 -15.80 -7.79
C LYS A 67 8.59 -14.79 -6.63
N LEU A 68 7.41 -14.22 -6.32
CA LEU A 68 7.26 -13.25 -5.25
C LEU A 68 7.40 -13.95 -3.90
N LEU A 69 8.33 -13.49 -3.09
CA LEU A 69 8.48 -13.90 -1.69
C LEU A 69 7.39 -13.24 -0.83
N PRO A 70 7.11 -13.75 0.38
CA PRO A 70 6.21 -13.08 1.30
C PRO A 70 6.58 -11.60 1.48
N LEU A 71 5.63 -10.70 1.14
CA LEU A 71 5.87 -9.27 1.08
C LEU A 71 4.99 -8.55 2.12
N PRO A 72 5.57 -7.86 3.13
CA PRO A 72 4.82 -7.08 4.09
C PRO A 72 4.11 -5.92 3.37
N TYR A 73 2.81 -5.71 3.68
CA TYR A 73 2.08 -4.61 3.07
C TYR A 73 1.14 -3.89 4.04
N ALA A 74 0.79 -2.66 3.66
CA ALA A 74 -0.22 -1.85 4.34
C ALA A 74 -1.19 -1.24 3.31
N ILE A 75 -2.38 -0.83 3.78
CA ILE A 75 -3.45 -0.30 2.94
C ILE A 75 -3.84 1.10 3.38
N VAL A 76 -3.97 2.01 2.41
CA VAL A 76 -4.48 3.37 2.60
C VAL A 76 -5.64 3.62 1.65
N ILE A 77 -6.80 3.99 2.18
CA ILE A 77 -8.02 4.22 1.40
C ILE A 77 -8.55 5.62 1.68
N ASN A 78 -9.01 6.31 0.63
CA ASN A 78 -9.87 7.47 0.77
C ASN A 78 -11.26 7.12 0.22
N ALA A 79 -12.29 7.29 1.04
CA ALA A 79 -13.65 6.88 0.71
C ALA A 79 -14.66 8.03 0.93
N GLY A 80 -15.67 8.06 0.09
CA GLY A 80 -16.88 8.88 0.32
C GLY A 80 -17.85 8.21 1.30
N ASN A 81 -17.86 6.88 1.32
CA ASN A 81 -18.61 6.04 2.26
C ASN A 81 -17.68 5.44 3.33
N ASP A 82 -17.86 4.18 3.69
CA ASP A 82 -17.13 3.55 4.80
C ASP A 82 -15.76 2.96 4.40
N GLY A 83 -15.45 2.84 3.11
CA GLY A 83 -14.19 2.28 2.61
C GLY A 83 -14.07 0.77 2.70
N SER A 84 -15.06 0.09 3.31
CA SER A 84 -15.00 -1.34 3.56
C SER A 84 -15.00 -2.20 2.30
N GLY A 85 -15.62 -1.72 1.23
CA GLY A 85 -15.65 -2.42 -0.05
C GLY A 85 -14.27 -2.43 -0.71
N ALA A 86 -13.59 -1.30 -0.73
CA ALA A 86 -12.21 -1.23 -1.23
C ALA A 86 -11.26 -2.07 -0.38
N GLN A 87 -11.36 -2.00 0.95
CA GLN A 87 -10.56 -2.82 1.85
C GLN A 87 -10.73 -4.31 1.55
N ARG A 88 -11.95 -4.82 1.57
CA ARG A 88 -12.25 -6.24 1.30
C ARG A 88 -11.76 -6.69 -0.07
N SER A 89 -11.86 -5.83 -1.09
CA SER A 89 -11.42 -6.16 -2.44
C SER A 89 -9.90 -6.31 -2.54
N ILE A 90 -9.14 -5.44 -1.84
CA ILE A 90 -7.68 -5.54 -1.77
C ILE A 90 -7.26 -6.77 -0.97
N GLU A 91 -7.81 -6.97 0.22
CA GLU A 91 -7.49 -8.12 1.08
C GLU A 91 -7.75 -9.46 0.38
N ARG A 92 -8.85 -9.55 -0.37
CA ARG A 92 -9.17 -10.75 -1.15
C ARG A 92 -8.12 -11.05 -2.22
N ILE A 93 -7.63 -10.03 -2.90
CA ILE A 93 -6.56 -10.20 -3.91
C ILE A 93 -5.24 -10.49 -3.21
N ALA A 94 -4.91 -9.77 -2.14
CA ALA A 94 -3.69 -9.97 -1.36
C ALA A 94 -3.53 -11.40 -0.86
N ASN A 95 -4.64 -12.10 -0.54
CA ASN A 95 -4.63 -13.51 -0.18
C ASN A 95 -4.22 -14.45 -1.34
N GLY A 96 -4.36 -14.01 -2.59
CA GLY A 96 -3.88 -14.75 -3.76
C GLY A 96 -2.43 -14.45 -4.11
N TYR A 97 -1.92 -13.33 -3.61
CA TYR A 97 -0.50 -12.98 -3.60
C TYR A 97 0.08 -13.38 -2.24
N PRO A 98 1.39 -13.61 -2.10
CA PRO A 98 2.00 -13.81 -0.81
C PRO A 98 2.20 -12.47 -0.06
N LEU A 99 1.12 -11.68 0.06
CA LEU A 99 1.15 -10.39 0.76
C LEU A 99 0.70 -10.57 2.21
N ILE A 100 1.48 -10.04 3.15
CA ILE A 100 1.24 -10.14 4.59
C ILE A 100 0.93 -8.75 5.13
N GLN A 101 -0.31 -8.52 5.57
CA GLN A 101 -0.69 -7.23 6.14
C GLN A 101 -0.05 -7.04 7.50
N VAL A 102 0.76 -5.99 7.63
CA VAL A 102 1.54 -5.71 8.84
C VAL A 102 1.03 -4.52 9.64
N GLN A 103 0.04 -3.79 9.12
CA GLN A 103 -0.60 -2.68 9.81
C GLN A 103 -2.11 -2.67 9.54
N PRO A 104 -2.94 -2.14 10.46
CA PRO A 104 -4.35 -1.91 10.21
C PRO A 104 -4.56 -1.00 8.99
N THR A 105 -5.60 -1.27 8.20
CA THR A 105 -5.97 -0.41 7.08
C THR A 105 -6.29 1.00 7.56
N LEU A 106 -5.68 2.00 6.94
CA LEU A 106 -6.02 3.40 7.18
C LEU A 106 -7.11 3.81 6.18
N ILE A 107 -8.30 4.12 6.71
CA ILE A 107 -9.40 4.66 5.91
C ILE A 107 -9.64 6.12 6.31
N ALA A 108 -9.59 7.00 5.32
CA ALA A 108 -10.00 8.39 5.44
C ALA A 108 -11.34 8.59 4.75
N HIS A 109 -12.15 9.50 5.30
CA HIS A 109 -13.46 9.83 4.75
C HIS A 109 -13.46 11.27 4.24
N GLY A 110 -13.81 11.44 2.97
CA GLY A 110 -13.87 12.76 2.34
C GLY A 110 -12.50 13.45 2.30
N PHE A 111 -12.47 14.74 2.62
CA PHE A 111 -11.23 15.51 2.62
C PHE A 111 -10.41 15.19 3.89
N PRO A 112 -9.16 14.72 3.78
CA PRO A 112 -8.39 14.32 4.96
C PRO A 112 -8.05 15.55 5.84
N ASP A 113 -8.34 15.45 7.12
CA ASP A 113 -7.94 16.41 8.15
C ASP A 113 -6.51 16.15 8.63
N GLN A 114 -5.98 17.05 9.48
CA GLN A 114 -4.60 16.95 9.97
C GLN A 114 -4.35 15.63 10.75
N PRO A 115 -5.22 15.19 11.68
CA PRO A 115 -5.05 13.89 12.34
C PRO A 115 -4.96 12.71 11.36
N THR A 116 -5.73 12.73 10.28
CA THR A 116 -5.66 11.71 9.23
C THR A 116 -4.32 11.77 8.49
N LEU A 117 -3.83 12.97 8.18
CA LEU A 117 -2.52 13.14 7.54
C LEU A 117 -1.38 12.68 8.46
N ASP A 118 -1.47 12.96 9.76
CA ASP A 118 -0.48 12.49 10.74
C ASP A 118 -0.43 10.96 10.78
N ARG A 119 -1.58 10.29 10.75
CA ARG A 119 -1.67 8.83 10.64
C ARG A 119 -1.10 8.29 9.33
N CYS A 120 -1.24 9.04 8.23
CA CYS A 120 -0.62 8.68 6.95
C CYS A 120 0.91 8.69 7.06
N ALA A 121 1.47 9.75 7.66
CA ALA A 121 2.92 9.84 7.88
C ALA A 121 3.41 8.71 8.78
N GLU A 122 2.70 8.44 9.87
CA GLU A 122 3.03 7.35 10.81
C GLU A 122 2.99 5.99 10.12
N LEU A 123 1.98 5.70 9.29
CA LEU A 123 1.90 4.43 8.55
C LEU A 123 3.11 4.23 7.65
N GLY A 124 3.50 5.25 6.89
CA GLY A 124 4.68 5.18 6.03
C GLY A 124 5.97 4.96 6.81
N ALA A 125 6.16 5.74 7.89
CA ALA A 125 7.34 5.63 8.75
C ALA A 125 7.42 4.25 9.42
N THR A 126 6.30 3.73 9.93
CA THR A 126 6.26 2.44 10.63
C THR A 126 6.62 1.29 9.70
N LEU A 127 6.08 1.26 8.46
CA LEU A 127 6.45 0.22 7.52
C LEU A 127 7.94 0.29 7.16
N ALA A 128 8.43 1.47 6.82
CA ALA A 128 9.82 1.63 6.43
C ALA A 128 10.80 1.31 7.58
N ALA A 129 10.52 1.77 8.79
CA ALA A 129 11.33 1.43 9.98
C ALA A 129 11.31 -0.07 10.28
N GLY A 130 10.15 -0.72 10.13
CA GLY A 130 10.03 -2.18 10.30
C GLY A 130 10.89 -2.97 9.31
N LEU A 131 10.93 -2.51 8.05
CA LEU A 131 11.81 -3.09 7.03
C LEU A 131 13.29 -2.87 7.37
N GLU A 132 13.69 -1.65 7.75
CA GLU A 132 15.07 -1.34 8.15
C GLU A 132 15.55 -2.19 9.31
N LEU A 133 14.66 -2.50 10.25
CA LEU A 133 14.94 -3.31 11.44
C LEU A 133 14.74 -4.82 11.23
N ASN A 134 14.42 -5.27 10.00
CA ASN A 134 14.11 -6.67 9.67
C ASN A 134 13.06 -7.29 10.61
N MET A 135 11.97 -6.55 10.85
CA MET A 135 10.86 -6.99 11.70
C MET A 135 9.82 -7.84 10.96
N TYR A 136 9.89 -7.87 9.64
CA TYR A 136 8.94 -8.58 8.79
C TYR A 136 9.59 -9.69 7.97
#